data_7c2b9c9881572c9cdb742fde268036f2
#
_entry.id   7c2b9c9881572c9cdb742fde268036f2
#
_cell.length_a   1.000
_cell.length_b   1.000
_cell.length_c   1.000
_cell.angle_alpha   90.00
_cell.angle_beta   90.00
_cell.angle_gamma   90.00
#
_symmetry.space_group_name_H-M   'P 1'
#
loop_
_entity.id
_entity.type
_entity.pdbx_description
1 polymer ?
#
loop_
_entity_poly.entity_id
_entity_poly.type
_entity_poly.pdbx_seq_one_letter_code
_entity_poly.pdbx_strand_id
1 'polypeptide(L)'
;MGGACSRKRDQLDNEDSLPRGVSGKYCKSGSSKWLTTSFSRPFVDIDPRRGKCPSLMDLCIRRICKDIDQYDSFSMLPRDISQLILNELVYSQLLNNISIQAFRDCALQDLHFGECPGVNDAWIDVISSQGSSVLSVDLSGSEVTDGGLMNLRNCANLQSLNLNFCEHISDRGLGHIGGFSRLTSLSFRKNSEITSQGMSVFAHLVNLIRLDLEKCPGIHGGLIHLQGLRKLESLNIKWCNCITDSDIKPLSGLTNLKGLQISCSKVTDAGIAYLKGLHKLSLLNLEGCPVTAACLNTLSALGALQYLNLSRCHITDDGSEQFSGLGALKILNLGFNDITDECLVHLKAGLTNLESLNLDSCRIEDDGLVNLKALHRLKCLELSDTDVGSNGLRHLSGLFNLEKLNLSFTVVTDIGLKKLSGLSSLKSLNLDTRQITDIGLASLTGLVGLTHLDLFGARITDSGTNYLRNFKNLQSLEICGGGLTDAGVKNIKDLSSLMVLNLSQNGNLTDKSLELISGLTGLVSLNISNSRITSAGLRHLKTLKNLKQLTLEACRVSASDIKKLQSTDLPNLVSFRPE
;
A
#
# COMPACT_ATOMS: atom_id res chain seq x y z
N MET A 1 18.85 20.95 30.62
CA MET A 1 17.62 20.15 30.86
C MET A 1 17.00 19.91 29.49
N GLY A 2 17.27 18.75 28.90
CA GLY A 2 16.82 18.39 27.56
C GLY A 2 15.53 17.57 27.64
N GLY A 3 14.42 18.18 27.30
CA GLY A 3 13.15 17.47 27.14
C GLY A 3 13.16 16.60 25.89
N ALA A 4 13.17 15.30 26.06
CA ALA A 4 12.98 14.35 24.98
C ALA A 4 11.55 14.49 24.45
N CYS A 5 11.41 14.89 23.20
CA CYS A 5 10.13 14.89 22.50
C CYS A 5 9.80 13.45 22.10
N SER A 6 9.04 12.74 22.96
CA SER A 6 8.54 11.42 22.62
C SER A 6 7.32 11.56 21.71
N ARG A 7 7.37 10.97 20.52
CA ARG A 7 6.16 10.68 19.73
C ARG A 7 5.23 9.84 20.61
N LYS A 8 4.07 10.39 21.00
CA LYS A 8 3.00 9.58 21.55
C LYS A 8 2.53 8.62 20.46
N ARG A 9 2.72 7.34 20.71
CA ARG A 9 2.10 6.26 19.95
C ARG A 9 0.59 6.32 20.14
N ASP A 10 -0.16 6.32 19.05
CA ASP A 10 -1.51 5.80 19.08
C ASP A 10 -1.40 4.29 19.36
N GLN A 11 -1.69 3.91 20.59
CA GLN A 11 -1.95 2.52 20.98
C GLN A 11 -3.28 2.15 20.35
N LEU A 12 -3.22 1.39 19.26
CA LEU A 12 -4.28 0.45 18.94
C LEU A 12 -3.90 -0.84 19.68
N ASP A 13 -4.61 -1.06 20.80
CA ASP A 13 -4.58 -2.31 21.52
C ASP A 13 -4.97 -3.44 20.58
N ASN A 14 -4.00 -4.30 20.28
CA ASN A 14 -4.23 -5.70 19.97
C ASN A 14 -3.03 -6.46 20.53
N GLU A 15 -3.18 -6.91 21.77
CA GLU A 15 -2.38 -7.96 22.37
C GLU A 15 -2.63 -9.26 21.62
N ASP A 16 -1.73 -9.57 20.67
CA ASP A 16 -1.52 -10.96 20.26
C ASP A 16 -0.01 -11.21 20.23
N SER A 17 0.37 -12.17 21.03
CA SER A 17 1.70 -12.54 21.47
C SER A 17 2.69 -12.78 20.31
N LEU A 18 3.66 -11.88 20.18
CA LEU A 18 4.91 -12.12 19.47
C LEU A 18 5.83 -13.05 20.28
N PRO A 19 6.59 -13.95 19.66
CA PRO A 19 7.53 -14.81 20.38
C PRO A 19 8.56 -13.97 21.14
N ARG A 20 8.74 -14.27 22.42
CA ARG A 20 9.78 -13.65 23.27
C ARG A 20 11.16 -14.05 22.77
N GLY A 21 11.93 -13.09 22.24
CA GLY A 21 13.32 -13.36 21.86
C GLY A 21 14.06 -12.26 21.08
N VAL A 22 13.45 -11.10 20.84
CA VAL A 22 14.15 -9.98 20.17
C VAL A 22 14.32 -8.85 21.17
N SER A 23 15.58 -8.48 21.42
CA SER A 23 15.96 -7.44 22.38
C SER A 23 15.25 -6.11 22.07
N GLY A 24 14.76 -5.43 23.13
CA GLY A 24 13.90 -4.25 23.08
C GLY A 24 14.49 -2.96 22.48
N LYS A 25 15.41 -3.04 21.52
CA LYS A 25 16.00 -1.87 20.83
C LYS A 25 15.29 -1.48 19.52
N TYR A 26 14.49 -2.36 18.92
CA TYR A 26 14.04 -2.22 17.53
C TYR A 26 12.55 -1.86 17.34
N CYS A 27 11.88 -1.34 18.34
CA CYS A 27 10.50 -0.85 18.20
C CYS A 27 10.43 0.66 17.99
N LYS A 28 11.04 1.18 16.92
CA LYS A 28 10.78 2.54 16.42
C LYS A 28 10.31 2.46 14.97
N SER A 29 9.10 1.94 14.76
CA SER A 29 8.49 1.87 13.44
C SER A 29 7.85 3.21 13.09
N GLY A 30 8.55 4.02 12.31
CA GLY A 30 7.98 5.23 11.69
C GLY A 30 8.15 5.24 10.17
N SER A 31 9.14 4.52 9.64
CA SER A 31 9.58 4.63 8.26
C SER A 31 8.93 3.66 7.26
N SER A 32 8.36 2.55 7.71
CA SER A 32 7.76 1.55 6.80
C SER A 32 6.52 2.02 6.03
N LYS A 33 5.91 3.14 6.41
CA LYS A 33 4.77 3.73 5.66
C LYS A 33 5.16 4.22 4.26
N TRP A 34 6.43 4.53 4.01
CA TRP A 34 6.86 5.12 2.75
C TRP A 34 6.94 4.13 1.59
N LEU A 35 7.39 2.90 1.84
CA LEU A 35 7.42 1.83 0.83
C LEU A 35 6.08 1.12 0.70
N THR A 36 5.32 0.98 1.79
CA THR A 36 3.97 0.42 1.72
C THR A 36 3.00 1.32 0.95
N THR A 37 3.18 2.65 0.97
CA THR A 37 2.38 3.58 0.16
C THR A 37 2.71 3.52 -1.33
N SER A 38 3.86 2.95 -1.75
CA SER A 38 4.16 2.77 -3.18
C SER A 38 3.55 1.51 -3.79
N PHE A 39 3.15 0.53 -2.97
CA PHE A 39 2.52 -0.73 -3.42
C PHE A 39 1.04 -0.88 -3.06
N SER A 40 0.59 -0.22 -2.02
CA SER A 40 -0.82 -0.08 -1.69
C SER A 40 -1.19 1.41 -1.78
N ARG A 41 -1.23 1.96 -3.00
CA ARG A 41 -2.07 3.14 -3.16
C ARG A 41 -3.49 2.67 -2.83
N PRO A 42 -4.21 3.28 -1.86
CA PRO A 42 -5.63 3.34 -2.06
C PRO A 42 -5.76 3.97 -3.45
N PHE A 43 -6.47 3.33 -4.35
CA PHE A 43 -6.93 3.94 -5.58
C PHE A 43 -7.58 5.26 -5.13
N VAL A 44 -6.85 6.37 -5.25
CA VAL A 44 -7.51 7.65 -5.40
C VAL A 44 -8.11 7.51 -6.78
N ASP A 45 -9.37 7.14 -6.82
CA ASP A 45 -10.18 7.16 -8.01
C ASP A 45 -10.11 8.59 -8.53
N ILE A 46 -9.12 8.83 -9.38
CA ILE A 46 -9.16 9.97 -10.28
C ILE A 46 -10.22 9.52 -11.27
N ASP A 47 -11.47 9.91 -11.03
CA ASP A 47 -12.56 9.71 -11.99
C ASP A 47 -11.99 10.16 -13.36
N PRO A 48 -11.70 9.23 -14.28
CA PRO A 48 -11.12 9.57 -15.59
C PRO A 48 -12.06 10.44 -16.41
N ARG A 49 -13.30 10.67 -15.90
CA ARG A 49 -14.36 11.52 -16.47
C ARG A 49 -14.32 12.96 -15.98
N ARG A 50 -13.50 13.29 -14.96
CA ARG A 50 -13.34 14.69 -14.52
C ARG A 50 -12.73 15.54 -15.64
N GLY A 51 -13.54 16.41 -16.21
CA GLY A 51 -13.14 17.36 -17.26
C GLY A 51 -13.57 16.99 -18.67
N LYS A 52 -14.23 15.84 -18.91
CA LYS A 52 -14.89 15.55 -20.20
C LYS A 52 -16.38 15.87 -20.12
N CYS A 53 -16.91 16.48 -21.20
CA CYS A 53 -18.36 16.64 -21.34
C CYS A 53 -19.00 15.23 -21.33
N PRO A 54 -19.99 14.95 -20.43
CA PRO A 54 -20.64 13.66 -20.37
C PRO A 54 -21.38 13.39 -21.69
N SER A 55 -21.36 12.15 -22.15
CA SER A 55 -22.15 11.74 -23.32
C SER A 55 -23.66 11.78 -22.99
N LEU A 56 -24.50 11.77 -24.01
CA LEU A 56 -25.96 11.66 -23.82
C LEU A 56 -26.29 10.38 -23.05
N MET A 57 -25.58 9.28 -23.32
CA MET A 57 -25.72 8.01 -22.61
C MET A 57 -25.44 8.18 -21.10
N ASP A 58 -24.32 8.84 -20.75
CA ASP A 58 -23.95 9.07 -19.35
C ASP A 58 -25.03 9.90 -18.64
N LEU A 59 -25.59 10.91 -19.32
CA LEU A 59 -26.65 11.74 -18.76
C LEU A 59 -27.96 10.96 -18.54
N CYS A 60 -28.33 10.09 -19.49
CA CYS A 60 -29.51 9.21 -19.37
C CYS A 60 -29.32 8.22 -18.21
N ILE A 61 -28.16 7.55 -18.11
CA ILE A 61 -27.86 6.61 -17.03
C ILE A 61 -27.93 7.31 -15.68
N ARG A 62 -27.30 8.47 -15.53
CA ARG A 62 -27.35 9.26 -14.28
C ARG A 62 -28.78 9.69 -13.92
N ARG A 63 -29.61 9.99 -14.93
CA ARG A 63 -31.02 10.30 -14.69
C ARG A 63 -31.78 9.10 -14.19
N ILE A 64 -31.62 7.93 -14.82
CA ILE A 64 -32.23 6.67 -14.36
C ILE A 64 -31.77 6.34 -12.93
N CYS A 65 -30.49 6.47 -12.63
CA CYS A 65 -29.95 6.20 -11.28
C CYS A 65 -30.55 7.12 -10.20
N LYS A 66 -30.85 8.38 -10.53
CA LYS A 66 -31.50 9.30 -9.59
C LYS A 66 -32.98 8.94 -9.31
N ASP A 67 -33.65 8.39 -10.31
CA ASP A 67 -35.07 8.05 -10.24
C ASP A 67 -35.26 6.54 -10.16
N ILE A 68 -34.29 5.80 -9.63
CA ILE A 68 -34.21 4.32 -9.66
C ILE A 68 -35.46 3.65 -9.09
N ASP A 69 -36.08 4.22 -8.08
CA ASP A 69 -37.26 3.68 -7.42
C ASP A 69 -38.56 3.72 -8.31
N GLN A 70 -38.47 4.35 -9.50
CA GLN A 70 -39.55 4.37 -10.48
C GLN A 70 -39.50 3.20 -11.46
N TYR A 71 -38.48 2.38 -11.42
CA TYR A 71 -38.25 1.27 -12.36
C TYR A 71 -38.35 -0.08 -11.66
N ASP A 72 -39.34 -0.87 -12.05
CA ASP A 72 -39.53 -2.22 -11.49
C ASP A 72 -38.62 -3.29 -12.13
N SER A 73 -38.23 -3.09 -13.39
CA SER A 73 -37.39 -4.06 -14.11
C SER A 73 -36.61 -3.42 -15.26
N PHE A 74 -35.36 -3.90 -15.45
CA PHE A 74 -34.51 -3.58 -16.60
C PHE A 74 -34.34 -4.75 -17.57
N SER A 75 -35.09 -5.86 -17.40
CA SER A 75 -34.95 -7.06 -18.23
C SER A 75 -35.23 -6.83 -19.73
N MET A 76 -35.98 -5.78 -20.07
CA MET A 76 -36.27 -5.39 -21.46
C MET A 76 -35.15 -4.56 -22.09
N LEU A 77 -34.18 -4.09 -21.32
CA LEU A 77 -33.03 -3.35 -21.84
C LEU A 77 -31.94 -4.29 -22.38
N PRO A 78 -31.16 -3.85 -23.37
CA PRO A 78 -29.96 -4.58 -23.74
C PRO A 78 -29.03 -4.76 -22.50
N ARG A 79 -28.47 -5.96 -22.37
CA ARG A 79 -27.58 -6.32 -21.24
C ARG A 79 -26.55 -5.23 -20.91
N ASP A 80 -25.90 -4.66 -21.94
CA ASP A 80 -24.82 -3.70 -21.77
C ASP A 80 -25.33 -2.40 -21.13
N ILE A 81 -26.56 -2.00 -21.42
CA ILE A 81 -27.20 -0.83 -20.81
C ILE A 81 -27.53 -1.13 -19.34
N SER A 82 -28.13 -2.29 -19.05
CA SER A 82 -28.42 -2.71 -17.68
C SER A 82 -27.16 -2.82 -16.84
N GLN A 83 -26.06 -3.32 -17.41
CA GLN A 83 -24.74 -3.39 -16.77
C GLN A 83 -24.20 -1.98 -16.45
N LEU A 84 -24.32 -1.02 -17.37
CA LEU A 84 -23.86 0.35 -17.15
C LEU A 84 -24.67 1.05 -16.04
N ILE A 85 -26.01 0.83 -16.00
CA ILE A 85 -26.88 1.38 -14.94
C ILE A 85 -26.46 0.79 -13.59
N LEU A 86 -26.27 -0.53 -13.49
CA LEU A 86 -25.83 -1.18 -12.27
C LEU A 86 -24.49 -0.63 -11.79
N ASN A 87 -23.51 -0.52 -12.69
CA ASN A 87 -22.18 -0.01 -12.36
C ASN A 87 -22.22 1.44 -11.84
N GLU A 88 -23.07 2.30 -12.41
CA GLU A 88 -23.24 3.69 -11.93
C GLU A 88 -23.92 3.74 -10.56
N LEU A 89 -24.92 2.86 -10.29
CA LEU A 89 -25.56 2.75 -8.98
C LEU A 89 -24.61 2.29 -7.89
N VAL A 90 -23.77 1.29 -8.19
CA VAL A 90 -22.71 0.83 -7.29
C VAL A 90 -21.72 1.96 -7.01
N TYR A 91 -21.23 2.62 -8.07
CA TYR A 91 -20.26 3.72 -7.95
C TYR A 91 -20.80 4.90 -7.13
N SER A 92 -22.06 5.25 -7.32
CA SER A 92 -22.72 6.35 -6.60
C SER A 92 -23.25 5.94 -5.22
N GLN A 93 -23.10 4.67 -4.82
CA GLN A 93 -23.61 4.09 -3.57
C GLN A 93 -25.14 4.28 -3.39
N LEU A 94 -25.89 4.27 -4.50
CA LEU A 94 -27.35 4.41 -4.50
C LEU A 94 -28.07 3.05 -4.55
N LEU A 95 -27.34 1.94 -4.73
CA LEU A 95 -27.92 0.62 -4.79
C LEU A 95 -28.36 0.16 -3.40
N ASN A 96 -29.57 -0.40 -3.32
CA ASN A 96 -30.18 -0.90 -2.08
C ASN A 96 -31.01 -2.17 -2.32
N ASN A 97 -31.60 -2.74 -1.25
CA ASN A 97 -32.37 -4.00 -1.32
C ASN A 97 -33.60 -3.93 -2.25
N ILE A 98 -34.14 -2.76 -2.51
CA ILE A 98 -35.29 -2.57 -3.40
C ILE A 98 -34.81 -2.43 -4.83
N SER A 99 -33.91 -1.49 -5.08
CA SER A 99 -33.46 -1.18 -6.43
C SER A 99 -32.68 -2.31 -7.12
N ILE A 100 -32.02 -3.20 -6.34
CA ILE A 100 -31.36 -4.39 -6.91
C ILE A 100 -32.36 -5.33 -7.58
N GLN A 101 -33.61 -5.41 -7.13
CA GLN A 101 -34.62 -6.31 -7.69
C GLN A 101 -34.94 -5.98 -9.16
N ALA A 102 -34.82 -4.71 -9.57
CA ALA A 102 -35.02 -4.29 -10.95
C ALA A 102 -34.05 -4.95 -11.95
N PHE A 103 -32.96 -5.53 -11.45
CA PHE A 103 -31.93 -6.19 -12.28
C PHE A 103 -32.14 -7.71 -12.43
N ARG A 104 -33.26 -8.28 -11.97
CA ARG A 104 -33.55 -9.71 -12.22
C ARG A 104 -33.61 -9.99 -13.72
N ASP A 105 -33.04 -11.11 -14.12
CA ASP A 105 -33.09 -11.66 -15.48
C ASP A 105 -32.52 -10.73 -16.59
N CYS A 106 -31.61 -9.82 -16.21
CA CYS A 106 -30.96 -8.88 -17.16
C CYS A 106 -29.76 -9.50 -17.89
N ALA A 107 -29.45 -10.77 -17.65
CA ALA A 107 -28.29 -11.51 -18.20
C ALA A 107 -26.94 -10.82 -17.95
N LEU A 108 -26.79 -10.19 -16.78
CA LEU A 108 -25.57 -9.47 -16.37
C LEU A 108 -24.37 -10.42 -16.25
N GLN A 109 -23.18 -9.89 -16.49
CA GLN A 109 -21.93 -10.67 -16.45
C GLN A 109 -21.07 -10.35 -15.24
N ASP A 110 -20.96 -9.06 -14.89
CA ASP A 110 -20.05 -8.56 -13.86
C ASP A 110 -20.84 -7.90 -12.73
N LEU A 111 -20.83 -8.53 -11.57
CA LEU A 111 -21.63 -8.13 -10.42
C LEU A 111 -20.67 -7.79 -9.26
N HIS A 112 -20.26 -6.52 -9.18
CA HIS A 112 -19.29 -6.03 -8.21
C HIS A 112 -19.99 -5.24 -7.10
N PHE A 113 -20.32 -5.92 -6.01
CA PHE A 113 -20.99 -5.35 -4.85
C PHE A 113 -20.08 -5.15 -3.64
N GLY A 114 -18.77 -5.32 -3.84
CA GLY A 114 -17.79 -5.12 -2.77
C GLY A 114 -17.94 -3.75 -2.12
N GLU A 115 -17.98 -3.73 -0.79
CA GLU A 115 -18.16 -2.53 0.03
C GLU A 115 -19.53 -1.80 -0.14
N CYS A 116 -20.48 -2.36 -0.89
CA CYS A 116 -21.84 -1.84 -0.90
C CYS A 116 -22.53 -2.16 0.43
N PRO A 117 -23.16 -1.18 1.09
CA PRO A 117 -23.86 -1.43 2.35
C PRO A 117 -25.11 -2.30 2.12
N GLY A 118 -25.35 -3.25 3.02
CA GLY A 118 -26.59 -4.05 3.04
C GLY A 118 -26.63 -5.22 2.06
N VAL A 119 -25.52 -5.59 1.44
CA VAL A 119 -25.42 -6.81 0.61
C VAL A 119 -25.59 -8.05 1.49
N ASN A 120 -26.60 -8.85 1.20
CA ASN A 120 -26.98 -10.05 1.94
C ASN A 120 -27.51 -11.15 1.01
N ASP A 121 -28.03 -12.25 1.57
CA ASP A 121 -28.50 -13.41 0.80
C ASP A 121 -29.61 -13.07 -0.22
N ALA A 122 -30.44 -12.04 0.02
CA ALA A 122 -31.46 -11.62 -0.94
C ALA A 122 -30.86 -11.06 -2.26
N TRP A 123 -29.63 -10.49 -2.21
CA TRP A 123 -28.93 -10.05 -3.42
C TRP A 123 -28.42 -11.24 -4.23
N ILE A 124 -28.08 -12.35 -3.56
CA ILE A 124 -27.65 -13.58 -4.24
C ILE A 124 -28.78 -14.16 -5.09
N ASP A 125 -30.03 -14.01 -4.71
CA ASP A 125 -31.17 -14.44 -5.53
C ASP A 125 -31.23 -13.68 -6.86
N VAL A 126 -30.90 -12.38 -6.84
CA VAL A 126 -30.83 -11.57 -8.07
C VAL A 126 -29.61 -11.97 -8.91
N ILE A 127 -28.46 -12.26 -8.28
CA ILE A 127 -27.28 -12.80 -8.99
C ILE A 127 -27.63 -14.13 -9.63
N SER A 128 -28.28 -15.03 -8.89
CA SER A 128 -28.70 -16.36 -9.35
C SER A 128 -29.64 -16.30 -10.54
N SER A 129 -30.53 -15.29 -10.61
CA SER A 129 -31.45 -15.10 -11.74
C SER A 129 -30.75 -14.81 -13.06
N GLN A 130 -29.50 -14.32 -13.04
CA GLN A 130 -28.69 -14.10 -14.25
C GLN A 130 -28.21 -15.42 -14.88
N GLY A 131 -28.27 -16.53 -14.13
CA GLY A 131 -27.90 -17.86 -14.58
C GLY A 131 -26.47 -17.95 -15.12
N SER A 132 -26.32 -18.65 -16.23
CA SER A 132 -25.00 -18.86 -16.87
C SER A 132 -24.36 -17.62 -17.51
N SER A 133 -25.04 -16.48 -17.50
CA SER A 133 -24.47 -15.21 -18.00
C SER A 133 -23.39 -14.66 -17.07
N VAL A 134 -23.45 -14.97 -15.77
CA VAL A 134 -22.52 -14.44 -14.75
C VAL A 134 -21.12 -14.97 -14.96
N LEU A 135 -20.15 -14.09 -15.04
CA LEU A 135 -18.73 -14.39 -15.17
C LEU A 135 -17.93 -13.96 -13.93
N SER A 136 -18.28 -12.83 -13.32
CA SER A 136 -17.57 -12.27 -12.16
C SER A 136 -18.54 -11.80 -11.09
N VAL A 137 -18.25 -12.19 -9.83
CA VAL A 137 -19.03 -11.77 -8.64
C VAL A 137 -18.06 -11.30 -7.57
N ASP A 138 -18.28 -10.10 -7.08
CA ASP A 138 -17.60 -9.53 -5.92
C ASP A 138 -18.61 -9.21 -4.81
N LEU A 139 -18.49 -9.92 -3.71
CA LEU A 139 -19.31 -9.80 -2.50
C LEU A 139 -18.47 -9.40 -1.28
N SER A 140 -17.29 -8.84 -1.50
CA SER A 140 -16.38 -8.51 -0.40
C SER A 140 -17.04 -7.57 0.62
N GLY A 141 -16.82 -7.86 1.91
CA GLY A 141 -17.38 -7.07 3.01
C GLY A 141 -18.89 -7.20 3.20
N SER A 142 -19.53 -8.24 2.64
CA SER A 142 -20.97 -8.45 2.71
C SER A 142 -21.39 -9.33 3.89
N GLU A 143 -22.69 -9.28 4.21
CA GLU A 143 -23.36 -10.12 5.22
C GLU A 143 -23.89 -11.44 4.60
N VAL A 144 -23.33 -11.87 3.49
CA VAL A 144 -23.72 -13.13 2.81
C VAL A 144 -23.31 -14.32 3.67
N THR A 145 -24.22 -15.30 3.77
CA THR A 145 -24.04 -16.50 4.57
C THR A 145 -23.80 -17.76 3.70
N ASP A 146 -23.54 -18.89 4.34
CA ASP A 146 -23.46 -20.20 3.68
C ASP A 146 -24.73 -20.51 2.85
N GLY A 147 -25.91 -20.10 3.36
CA GLY A 147 -27.19 -20.29 2.67
C GLY A 147 -27.29 -19.51 1.36
N GLY A 148 -26.79 -18.27 1.36
CA GLY A 148 -26.73 -17.45 0.16
C GLY A 148 -25.86 -18.08 -0.93
N LEU A 149 -24.66 -18.59 -0.56
CA LEU A 149 -23.76 -19.21 -1.52
C LEU A 149 -24.36 -20.43 -2.26
N MET A 150 -25.30 -21.13 -1.62
CA MET A 150 -26.00 -22.23 -2.27
C MET A 150 -26.70 -21.81 -3.56
N ASN A 151 -27.25 -20.57 -3.60
CA ASN A 151 -28.01 -20.07 -4.73
C ASN A 151 -27.10 -19.71 -5.93
N LEU A 152 -25.80 -19.47 -5.71
CA LEU A 152 -24.85 -19.23 -6.81
C LEU A 152 -24.65 -20.45 -7.73
N ARG A 153 -25.11 -21.65 -7.36
CA ARG A 153 -24.96 -22.87 -8.18
C ARG A 153 -25.53 -22.73 -9.60
N ASN A 154 -26.47 -21.82 -9.82
CA ASN A 154 -27.03 -21.53 -11.13
C ASN A 154 -26.05 -20.79 -12.05
N CYS A 155 -24.99 -20.17 -11.49
CA CYS A 155 -23.99 -19.41 -12.22
C CYS A 155 -22.87 -20.32 -12.75
N ALA A 156 -23.19 -21.31 -13.61
CA ALA A 156 -22.28 -22.35 -14.06
C ALA A 156 -21.02 -21.86 -14.80
N ASN A 157 -21.05 -20.62 -15.37
CA ASN A 157 -19.95 -20.03 -16.11
C ASN A 157 -19.05 -19.12 -15.25
N LEU A 158 -19.26 -19.08 -13.93
CA LEU A 158 -18.52 -18.20 -13.02
C LEU A 158 -17.01 -18.45 -13.13
N GLN A 159 -16.26 -17.39 -13.39
CA GLN A 159 -14.81 -17.38 -13.57
C GLN A 159 -14.08 -16.68 -12.41
N SER A 160 -14.71 -15.68 -11.79
CA SER A 160 -14.14 -14.92 -10.68
C SER A 160 -15.14 -14.78 -9.55
N LEU A 161 -14.69 -15.13 -8.32
CA LEU A 161 -15.49 -14.98 -7.11
C LEU A 161 -14.64 -14.36 -6.01
N ASN A 162 -15.09 -13.21 -5.49
CA ASN A 162 -14.47 -12.51 -4.38
C ASN A 162 -15.41 -12.52 -3.17
N LEU A 163 -14.96 -13.16 -2.09
CA LEU A 163 -15.64 -13.29 -0.80
C LEU A 163 -14.77 -12.79 0.35
N ASN A 164 -13.94 -11.78 0.11
CA ASN A 164 -13.08 -11.20 1.14
C ASN A 164 -13.93 -10.56 2.24
N PHE A 165 -13.51 -10.71 3.50
CA PHE A 165 -14.19 -10.10 4.65
C PHE A 165 -15.66 -10.53 4.80
N CYS A 166 -16.04 -11.75 4.36
CA CYS A 166 -17.38 -12.32 4.53
C CYS A 166 -17.38 -13.23 5.77
N GLU A 167 -17.58 -12.64 6.94
CA GLU A 167 -17.39 -13.31 8.24
C GLU A 167 -18.41 -14.43 8.52
N HIS A 168 -19.51 -14.49 7.76
CA HIS A 168 -20.59 -15.49 7.90
C HIS A 168 -20.46 -16.68 6.95
N ILE A 169 -19.33 -16.81 6.24
CA ILE A 169 -19.05 -17.92 5.35
C ILE A 169 -18.11 -18.90 6.05
N SER A 170 -18.58 -20.15 6.17
CA SER A 170 -17.84 -21.25 6.77
C SER A 170 -17.47 -22.34 5.74
N ASP A 171 -16.90 -23.44 6.21
CA ASP A 171 -16.63 -24.63 5.40
C ASP A 171 -17.87 -25.18 4.68
N ARG A 172 -19.06 -24.97 5.24
CA ARG A 172 -20.32 -25.38 4.60
C ARG A 172 -20.58 -24.56 3.33
N GLY A 173 -20.38 -23.26 3.40
CA GLY A 173 -20.49 -22.36 2.25
C GLY A 173 -19.51 -22.74 1.14
N LEU A 174 -18.26 -23.09 1.49
CA LEU A 174 -17.27 -23.59 0.54
C LEU A 174 -17.77 -24.84 -0.21
N GLY A 175 -18.51 -25.73 0.44
CA GLY A 175 -19.11 -26.90 -0.19
C GLY A 175 -19.96 -26.58 -1.43
N HIS A 176 -20.54 -25.38 -1.49
CA HIS A 176 -21.40 -24.97 -2.61
C HIS A 176 -20.62 -24.49 -3.84
N ILE A 177 -19.36 -24.09 -3.68
CA ILE A 177 -18.54 -23.59 -4.80
C ILE A 177 -17.76 -24.68 -5.54
N GLY A 178 -17.70 -25.89 -5.01
CA GLY A 178 -16.95 -27.01 -5.63
C GLY A 178 -17.41 -27.39 -7.05
N GLY A 179 -18.63 -27.01 -7.44
CA GLY A 179 -19.17 -27.22 -8.78
C GLY A 179 -18.72 -26.20 -9.85
N PHE A 180 -18.05 -25.12 -9.48
CA PHE A 180 -17.66 -24.07 -10.43
C PHE A 180 -16.43 -24.45 -11.26
N SER A 181 -16.61 -25.37 -12.19
CA SER A 181 -15.53 -25.92 -13.01
C SER A 181 -14.80 -24.89 -13.88
N ARG A 182 -15.38 -23.72 -14.12
CA ARG A 182 -14.77 -22.61 -14.89
C ARG A 182 -14.08 -21.57 -14.04
N LEU A 183 -14.10 -21.72 -12.71
CA LEU A 183 -13.50 -20.74 -11.81
C LEU A 183 -11.99 -20.66 -12.00
N THR A 184 -11.51 -19.45 -12.26
CA THR A 184 -10.09 -19.13 -12.47
C THR A 184 -9.52 -18.24 -11.37
N SER A 185 -10.35 -17.46 -10.68
CA SER A 185 -9.95 -16.55 -9.61
C SER A 185 -10.88 -16.68 -8.43
N LEU A 186 -10.30 -16.89 -7.25
CA LEU A 186 -11.04 -17.07 -6.00
C LEU A 186 -10.32 -16.35 -4.86
N SER A 187 -11.06 -15.58 -4.07
CA SER A 187 -10.51 -14.84 -2.95
C SER A 187 -11.40 -14.96 -1.71
N PHE A 188 -10.76 -15.27 -0.57
CA PHE A 188 -11.37 -15.44 0.76
C PHE A 188 -10.60 -14.71 1.86
N ARG A 189 -10.01 -13.58 1.57
CA ARG A 189 -9.18 -12.86 2.55
C ARG A 189 -9.95 -12.58 3.84
N LYS A 190 -9.28 -12.81 4.98
CA LYS A 190 -9.79 -12.50 6.32
C LYS A 190 -11.12 -13.22 6.65
N ASN A 191 -11.26 -14.47 6.23
CA ASN A 191 -12.37 -15.32 6.65
C ASN A 191 -11.86 -16.34 7.68
N SER A 192 -12.28 -16.18 8.94
CA SER A 192 -11.79 -16.97 10.08
C SER A 192 -12.41 -18.35 10.18
N GLU A 193 -13.62 -18.52 9.64
CA GLU A 193 -14.43 -19.75 9.73
C GLU A 193 -14.05 -20.81 8.69
N ILE A 194 -13.07 -20.50 7.82
CA ILE A 194 -12.56 -21.46 6.83
C ILE A 194 -11.43 -22.27 7.44
N THR A 195 -11.59 -23.60 7.41
CA THR A 195 -10.62 -24.54 7.96
C THR A 195 -10.03 -25.46 6.89
N SER A 196 -9.09 -26.32 7.29
CA SER A 196 -8.51 -27.35 6.42
C SER A 196 -9.56 -28.31 5.84
N GLN A 197 -10.68 -28.53 6.51
CA GLN A 197 -11.76 -29.39 6.02
C GLN A 197 -12.47 -28.75 4.82
N GLY A 198 -12.83 -27.47 4.93
CA GLY A 198 -13.43 -26.72 3.82
C GLY A 198 -12.54 -26.65 2.61
N MET A 199 -11.22 -26.55 2.81
CA MET A 199 -10.25 -26.52 1.70
C MET A 199 -10.27 -27.77 0.81
N SER A 200 -10.84 -28.90 1.24
CA SER A 200 -11.00 -30.09 0.41
C SER A 200 -11.74 -29.82 -0.91
N VAL A 201 -12.62 -28.83 -0.92
CA VAL A 201 -13.38 -28.39 -2.09
C VAL A 201 -12.48 -27.87 -3.21
N PHE A 202 -11.34 -27.25 -2.87
CA PHE A 202 -10.42 -26.67 -3.86
C PHE A 202 -9.81 -27.73 -4.79
N ALA A 203 -9.72 -28.99 -4.36
CA ALA A 203 -9.22 -30.08 -5.21
C ALA A 203 -10.02 -30.23 -6.53
N HIS A 204 -11.28 -29.80 -6.55
CA HIS A 204 -12.16 -29.86 -7.73
C HIS A 204 -12.02 -28.64 -8.65
N LEU A 205 -11.43 -27.54 -8.18
CA LEU A 205 -11.31 -26.27 -8.92
C LEU A 205 -10.06 -26.26 -9.84
N VAL A 206 -9.93 -27.27 -10.70
CA VAL A 206 -8.72 -27.56 -11.49
C VAL A 206 -8.33 -26.48 -12.50
N ASN A 207 -9.23 -25.52 -12.77
CA ASN A 207 -8.98 -24.39 -13.64
C ASN A 207 -8.51 -23.13 -12.89
N LEU A 208 -8.34 -23.21 -11.56
CA LEU A 208 -7.95 -22.07 -10.76
C LEU A 208 -6.55 -21.60 -11.12
N ILE A 209 -6.43 -20.28 -11.38
CA ILE A 209 -5.20 -19.57 -11.74
C ILE A 209 -4.75 -18.70 -10.56
N ARG A 210 -5.70 -18.10 -9.82
CA ARG A 210 -5.40 -17.23 -8.67
C ARG A 210 -6.22 -17.65 -7.47
N LEU A 211 -5.54 -17.82 -6.33
CA LEU A 211 -6.15 -18.10 -5.04
C LEU A 211 -5.59 -17.15 -3.98
N ASP A 212 -6.49 -16.46 -3.28
CA ASP A 212 -6.15 -15.58 -2.18
C ASP A 212 -6.85 -16.01 -0.89
N LEU A 213 -6.04 -16.39 0.10
CA LEU A 213 -6.44 -16.84 1.44
C LEU A 213 -5.74 -16.00 2.53
N GLU A 214 -5.38 -14.75 2.24
CA GLU A 214 -4.69 -13.88 3.20
C GLU A 214 -5.49 -13.76 4.50
N LYS A 215 -4.80 -13.89 5.64
CA LYS A 215 -5.40 -13.80 6.98
C LYS A 215 -6.51 -14.85 7.26
N CYS A 216 -6.36 -16.06 6.73
CA CYS A 216 -7.22 -17.20 7.09
C CYS A 216 -6.49 -18.07 8.12
N PRO A 217 -6.84 -18.02 9.42
CA PRO A 217 -6.08 -18.67 10.48
C PRO A 217 -6.30 -20.18 10.60
N GLY A 218 -7.37 -20.74 10.00
CA GLY A 218 -7.79 -22.14 10.16
C GLY A 218 -7.24 -23.12 9.10
N ILE A 219 -6.44 -22.68 8.13
CA ILE A 219 -6.11 -23.47 6.92
C ILE A 219 -4.90 -24.41 7.07
N HIS A 220 -4.35 -24.58 8.26
CA HIS A 220 -3.24 -25.54 8.51
C HIS A 220 -3.62 -26.96 8.08
N GLY A 221 -2.73 -27.62 7.34
CA GLY A 221 -2.98 -28.95 6.77
C GLY A 221 -3.84 -28.94 5.49
N GLY A 222 -4.54 -27.84 5.20
CA GLY A 222 -5.45 -27.73 4.05
C GLY A 222 -4.76 -27.55 2.70
N LEU A 223 -3.50 -27.06 2.66
CA LEU A 223 -2.79 -26.84 1.40
C LEU A 223 -2.52 -28.13 0.61
N ILE A 224 -2.67 -29.31 1.24
CA ILE A 224 -2.62 -30.61 0.54
C ILE A 224 -3.62 -30.69 -0.61
N HIS A 225 -4.78 -30.07 -0.48
CA HIS A 225 -5.84 -30.07 -1.48
C HIS A 225 -5.53 -29.21 -2.71
N LEU A 226 -4.46 -28.38 -2.66
CA LEU A 226 -4.02 -27.58 -3.79
C LEU A 226 -3.06 -28.33 -4.73
N GLN A 227 -2.51 -29.47 -4.34
CA GLN A 227 -1.46 -30.19 -5.08
C GLN A 227 -1.84 -30.54 -6.54
N GLY A 228 -3.15 -30.67 -6.83
CA GLY A 228 -3.69 -30.98 -8.16
C GLY A 228 -3.90 -29.74 -9.06
N LEU A 229 -3.80 -28.52 -8.53
CA LEU A 229 -4.14 -27.28 -9.23
C LEU A 229 -3.00 -26.83 -10.17
N ARG A 230 -2.75 -27.62 -11.21
CA ARG A 230 -1.61 -27.42 -12.14
C ARG A 230 -1.65 -26.10 -12.91
N LYS A 231 -2.79 -25.41 -12.96
CA LYS A 231 -2.94 -24.08 -13.60
C LYS A 231 -2.71 -22.92 -12.65
N LEU A 232 -2.50 -23.19 -11.34
CA LEU A 232 -2.32 -22.14 -10.35
C LEU A 232 -1.04 -21.36 -10.62
N GLU A 233 -1.18 -20.04 -10.83
CA GLU A 233 -0.09 -19.10 -11.10
C GLU A 233 0.18 -18.18 -9.91
N SER A 234 -0.83 -17.91 -9.07
CA SER A 234 -0.71 -17.00 -7.93
C SER A 234 -1.40 -17.58 -6.70
N LEU A 235 -0.65 -17.67 -5.60
CA LEU A 235 -1.13 -18.07 -4.28
C LEU A 235 -0.74 -17.02 -3.24
N ASN A 236 -1.74 -16.47 -2.55
CA ASN A 236 -1.54 -15.57 -1.42
C ASN A 236 -2.06 -16.22 -0.14
N ILE A 237 -1.16 -16.48 0.80
CA ILE A 237 -1.41 -17.01 2.15
C ILE A 237 -0.70 -16.17 3.21
N LYS A 238 -0.56 -14.86 2.97
CA LYS A 238 0.04 -13.91 3.91
C LYS A 238 -0.75 -13.85 5.20
N TRP A 239 -0.05 -13.65 6.31
CA TRP A 239 -0.65 -13.51 7.64
C TRP A 239 -1.45 -14.75 8.10
N CYS A 240 -1.19 -15.93 7.49
CA CYS A 240 -1.72 -17.20 7.96
C CYS A 240 -0.74 -17.81 8.96
N ASN A 241 -0.79 -17.37 10.22
CA ASN A 241 0.15 -17.78 11.28
C ASN A 241 0.10 -19.29 11.59
N CYS A 242 -0.88 -20.00 11.05
CA CYS A 242 -1.03 -21.45 11.17
C CYS A 242 -0.14 -22.25 10.20
N ILE A 243 0.35 -21.62 9.12
CA ILE A 243 1.12 -22.29 8.05
C ILE A 243 2.54 -22.62 8.52
N THR A 244 2.97 -23.85 8.25
CA THR A 244 4.26 -24.42 8.62
C THR A 244 4.95 -25.04 7.41
N ASP A 245 6.15 -25.60 7.58
CA ASP A 245 6.88 -26.27 6.50
C ASP A 245 6.13 -27.44 5.86
N SER A 246 5.34 -28.18 6.65
CA SER A 246 4.51 -29.29 6.14
C SER A 246 3.45 -28.84 5.14
N ASP A 247 2.96 -27.59 5.29
CA ASP A 247 1.96 -27.01 4.39
C ASP A 247 2.57 -26.57 3.06
N ILE A 248 3.87 -26.29 3.01
CA ILE A 248 4.56 -25.87 1.78
C ILE A 248 4.88 -27.09 0.88
N LYS A 249 5.11 -28.26 1.46
CA LYS A 249 5.47 -29.47 0.71
C LYS A 249 4.50 -29.80 -0.44
N PRO A 250 3.15 -29.74 -0.29
CA PRO A 250 2.20 -29.98 -1.39
C PRO A 250 2.33 -29.02 -2.56
N LEU A 251 2.88 -27.81 -2.34
CA LEU A 251 3.04 -26.78 -3.37
C LEU A 251 4.17 -27.09 -4.34
N SER A 252 5.10 -28.00 -4.00
CA SER A 252 6.29 -28.34 -4.81
C SER A 252 5.96 -28.81 -6.24
N GLY A 253 4.75 -29.36 -6.45
CA GLY A 253 4.26 -29.79 -7.77
C GLY A 253 3.60 -28.71 -8.61
N LEU A 254 3.42 -27.49 -8.10
CA LEU A 254 2.72 -26.39 -8.80
C LEU A 254 3.68 -25.61 -9.70
N THR A 255 4.25 -26.29 -10.70
CA THR A 255 5.33 -25.76 -11.56
C THR A 255 4.94 -24.55 -12.42
N ASN A 256 3.66 -24.20 -12.49
CA ASN A 256 3.20 -22.97 -13.15
C ASN A 256 3.09 -21.76 -12.21
N LEU A 257 3.40 -21.95 -10.91
CA LEU A 257 3.31 -20.87 -9.93
C LEU A 257 4.33 -19.77 -10.27
N LYS A 258 3.80 -18.55 -10.44
CA LYS A 258 4.56 -17.32 -10.74
C LYS A 258 4.66 -16.40 -9.53
N GLY A 259 3.65 -16.42 -8.66
CA GLY A 259 3.60 -15.61 -7.44
C GLY A 259 3.23 -16.43 -6.21
N LEU A 260 4.05 -16.34 -5.16
CA LEU A 260 3.81 -16.96 -3.87
C LEU A 260 4.06 -15.95 -2.75
N GLN A 261 3.05 -15.74 -1.93
CA GLN A 261 3.12 -14.83 -0.79
C GLN A 261 2.80 -15.60 0.49
N ILE A 262 3.79 -15.72 1.39
CA ILE A 262 3.73 -16.53 2.62
C ILE A 262 4.00 -15.67 3.87
N SER A 263 4.21 -14.36 3.72
CA SER A 263 4.69 -13.50 4.81
C SER A 263 3.94 -13.71 6.13
N CYS A 264 4.67 -13.56 7.23
CA CYS A 264 4.15 -13.72 8.60
C CYS A 264 3.53 -15.10 8.84
N SER A 265 4.24 -16.15 8.41
CA SER A 265 3.92 -17.56 8.70
C SER A 265 5.01 -18.22 9.55
N LYS A 266 4.86 -19.50 9.87
CA LYS A 266 5.86 -20.30 10.60
C LYS A 266 6.77 -21.12 9.67
N VAL A 267 6.88 -20.72 8.41
CA VAL A 267 7.70 -21.39 7.42
C VAL A 267 9.19 -21.08 7.66
N THR A 268 10.01 -22.12 7.72
CA THR A 268 11.48 -22.05 7.89
C THR A 268 12.22 -22.39 6.60
N ASP A 269 13.54 -22.44 6.66
CA ASP A 269 14.39 -22.87 5.53
C ASP A 269 14.02 -24.27 5.01
N ALA A 270 13.54 -25.15 5.87
CA ALA A 270 13.09 -26.49 5.48
C ALA A 270 11.84 -26.44 4.58
N GLY A 271 10.90 -25.52 4.86
CA GLY A 271 9.75 -25.27 3.99
C GLY A 271 10.16 -24.67 2.65
N ILE A 272 11.09 -23.72 2.65
CA ILE A 272 11.59 -23.09 1.43
C ILE A 272 12.26 -24.11 0.51
N ALA A 273 12.94 -25.11 1.06
CA ALA A 273 13.58 -26.16 0.26
C ALA A 273 12.61 -26.90 -0.69
N TYR A 274 11.33 -27.00 -0.36
CA TYR A 274 10.32 -27.58 -1.25
C TYR A 274 10.01 -26.76 -2.49
N LEU A 275 10.39 -25.47 -2.52
CA LEU A 275 10.13 -24.56 -3.64
C LEU A 275 11.17 -24.68 -4.76
N LYS A 276 12.27 -25.43 -4.58
CA LYS A 276 13.40 -25.51 -5.51
C LYS A 276 13.02 -25.80 -6.96
N GLY A 277 11.94 -26.56 -7.20
CA GLY A 277 11.45 -26.92 -8.54
C GLY A 277 10.55 -25.88 -9.21
N LEU A 278 10.22 -24.78 -8.54
CA LEU A 278 9.27 -23.79 -9.06
C LEU A 278 9.97 -22.74 -9.94
N HIS A 279 10.56 -23.17 -11.04
CA HIS A 279 11.40 -22.32 -11.91
C HIS A 279 10.68 -21.16 -12.59
N LYS A 280 9.33 -21.11 -12.58
CA LYS A 280 8.54 -19.99 -13.09
C LYS A 280 8.23 -18.93 -12.03
N LEU A 281 8.65 -19.18 -10.77
CA LEU A 281 8.37 -18.25 -9.67
C LEU A 281 9.10 -16.94 -9.92
N SER A 282 8.33 -15.88 -10.10
CA SER A 282 8.82 -14.51 -10.36
C SER A 282 8.61 -13.58 -9.17
N LEU A 283 7.69 -13.92 -8.26
CA LEU A 283 7.41 -13.17 -7.05
C LEU A 283 7.39 -14.11 -5.84
N LEU A 284 8.23 -13.82 -4.85
CA LEU A 284 8.24 -14.52 -3.56
C LEU A 284 8.29 -13.50 -2.42
N ASN A 285 7.33 -13.58 -1.52
CA ASN A 285 7.29 -12.77 -0.31
C ASN A 285 7.34 -13.66 0.93
N LEU A 286 8.41 -13.54 1.70
CA LEU A 286 8.71 -14.27 2.93
C LEU A 286 8.82 -13.34 4.16
N GLU A 287 8.40 -12.07 4.03
CA GLU A 287 8.49 -11.08 5.11
C GLU A 287 8.03 -11.65 6.45
N GLY A 288 8.87 -11.50 7.48
CA GLY A 288 8.54 -11.93 8.85
C GLY A 288 8.41 -13.44 9.04
N CYS A 289 8.89 -14.25 8.09
CA CYS A 289 9.03 -15.69 8.29
C CYS A 289 10.34 -16.00 9.04
N PRO A 290 10.40 -17.08 9.84
CA PRO A 290 11.60 -17.49 10.57
C PRO A 290 12.60 -18.22 9.64
N VAL A 291 12.95 -17.61 8.50
CA VAL A 291 13.96 -18.09 7.56
C VAL A 291 15.30 -17.43 7.84
N THR A 292 16.38 -18.14 7.55
CA THR A 292 17.77 -17.68 7.71
C THR A 292 18.47 -17.56 6.36
N ALA A 293 19.72 -17.16 6.36
CA ALA A 293 20.56 -17.13 5.16
C ALA A 293 20.65 -18.51 4.45
N ALA A 294 20.39 -19.62 5.14
CA ALA A 294 20.38 -20.95 4.54
C ALA A 294 19.33 -21.11 3.41
N CYS A 295 18.23 -20.34 3.44
CA CYS A 295 17.24 -20.36 2.37
C CYS A 295 17.82 -19.90 1.02
N LEU A 296 18.88 -19.07 1.02
CA LEU A 296 19.49 -18.52 -0.19
C LEU A 296 20.02 -19.62 -1.13
N ASN A 297 20.46 -20.77 -0.57
CA ASN A 297 20.87 -21.92 -1.37
C ASN A 297 19.74 -22.46 -2.26
N THR A 298 18.50 -22.41 -1.78
CA THR A 298 17.33 -22.82 -2.57
C THR A 298 16.91 -21.70 -3.52
N LEU A 299 16.88 -20.46 -3.02
CA LEU A 299 16.39 -19.30 -3.79
C LEU A 299 17.29 -19.02 -5.00
N SER A 300 18.61 -19.22 -4.91
CA SER A 300 19.56 -19.04 -6.03
C SER A 300 19.23 -19.89 -7.27
N ALA A 301 18.53 -21.02 -7.09
CA ALA A 301 18.06 -21.86 -8.19
C ALA A 301 16.77 -21.32 -8.88
N LEU A 302 16.12 -20.30 -8.31
CA LEU A 302 14.88 -19.71 -8.83
C LEU A 302 15.21 -18.50 -9.73
N GLY A 303 15.95 -18.75 -10.82
CA GLY A 303 16.49 -17.71 -11.71
C GLY A 303 15.45 -16.80 -12.38
N ALA A 304 14.13 -17.11 -12.31
CA ALA A 304 13.06 -16.24 -12.82
C ALA A 304 12.57 -15.20 -11.81
N LEU A 305 13.09 -15.21 -10.55
CA LEU A 305 12.66 -14.26 -9.51
C LEU A 305 12.96 -12.82 -9.93
N GLN A 306 11.91 -12.00 -9.93
CA GLN A 306 11.97 -10.55 -10.16
C GLN A 306 11.68 -9.75 -8.89
N TYR A 307 10.90 -10.31 -7.98
CA TYR A 307 10.56 -9.72 -6.68
C TYR A 307 10.86 -10.73 -5.58
N LEU A 308 11.70 -10.32 -4.62
CA LEU A 308 12.01 -11.08 -3.41
C LEU A 308 11.94 -10.18 -2.19
N ASN A 309 11.08 -10.56 -1.24
CA ASN A 309 11.00 -9.89 0.06
C ASN A 309 11.42 -10.87 1.16
N LEU A 310 12.52 -10.54 1.82
CA LEU A 310 13.11 -11.24 2.96
C LEU A 310 13.18 -10.32 4.19
N SER A 311 12.42 -9.23 4.22
CA SER A 311 12.47 -8.30 5.36
C SER A 311 11.93 -8.94 6.63
N ARG A 312 12.47 -8.51 7.78
CA ARG A 312 12.07 -9.03 9.10
C ARG A 312 12.23 -10.55 9.24
N CYS A 313 13.21 -11.11 8.54
CA CYS A 313 13.65 -12.49 8.67
C CYS A 313 14.90 -12.55 9.56
N HIS A 314 15.61 -13.66 9.55
CA HIS A 314 16.88 -13.82 10.26
C HIS A 314 18.04 -13.93 9.26
N ILE A 315 18.07 -13.04 8.25
CA ILE A 315 19.11 -13.03 7.22
C ILE A 315 20.34 -12.33 7.78
N THR A 316 21.49 -12.98 7.59
CA THR A 316 22.84 -12.46 7.87
C THR A 316 23.64 -12.37 6.58
N ASP A 317 24.91 -11.99 6.68
CA ASP A 317 25.82 -11.98 5.52
C ASP A 317 26.21 -13.38 5.05
N ASP A 318 26.00 -14.42 5.89
CA ASP A 318 26.29 -15.80 5.55
C ASP A 318 25.55 -16.22 4.28
N GLY A 319 26.27 -16.84 3.33
CA GLY A 319 25.66 -17.31 2.08
C GLY A 319 25.16 -16.21 1.13
N SER A 320 25.48 -14.94 1.38
CA SER A 320 25.06 -13.81 0.52
C SER A 320 25.63 -13.89 -0.91
N GLU A 321 26.70 -14.66 -1.14
CA GLU A 321 27.22 -14.97 -2.48
C GLU A 321 26.17 -15.66 -3.38
N GLN A 322 25.17 -16.31 -2.79
CA GLN A 322 24.07 -16.98 -3.50
C GLN A 322 23.12 -15.97 -4.21
N PHE A 323 23.12 -14.70 -3.81
CA PHE A 323 22.38 -13.68 -4.56
C PHE A 323 22.84 -13.56 -6.01
N SER A 324 24.07 -13.96 -6.33
CA SER A 324 24.59 -13.98 -7.71
C SER A 324 23.77 -14.84 -8.68
N GLY A 325 23.04 -15.85 -8.18
CA GLY A 325 22.13 -16.69 -8.97
C GLY A 325 20.81 -16.00 -9.35
N LEU A 326 20.49 -14.84 -8.76
CA LEU A 326 19.20 -14.14 -8.93
C LEU A 326 19.27 -12.99 -9.95
N GLY A 327 19.92 -13.21 -11.08
CA GLY A 327 20.18 -12.17 -12.09
C GLY A 327 18.95 -11.50 -12.70
N ALA A 328 17.75 -12.10 -12.61
CA ALA A 328 16.50 -11.48 -13.07
C ALA A 328 15.87 -10.53 -12.05
N LEU A 329 16.43 -10.42 -10.83
CA LEU A 329 15.83 -9.70 -9.73
C LEU A 329 15.78 -8.19 -10.02
N LYS A 330 14.60 -7.60 -9.81
CA LYS A 330 14.32 -6.18 -9.96
C LYS A 330 14.07 -5.50 -8.62
N ILE A 331 13.45 -6.22 -7.70
CA ILE A 331 13.08 -5.69 -6.37
C ILE A 331 13.57 -6.67 -5.32
N LEU A 332 14.43 -6.17 -4.43
CA LEU A 332 14.95 -6.90 -3.27
C LEU A 332 14.67 -6.10 -2.01
N ASN A 333 13.97 -6.72 -1.07
CA ASN A 333 13.77 -6.16 0.25
C ASN A 333 14.49 -7.03 1.29
N LEU A 334 15.50 -6.45 1.94
CA LEU A 334 16.30 -7.04 3.01
C LEU A 334 16.18 -6.28 4.32
N GLY A 335 15.27 -5.30 4.41
CA GLY A 335 15.15 -4.43 5.59
C GLY A 335 14.88 -5.20 6.88
N PHE A 336 15.32 -4.65 8.01
CA PHE A 336 15.17 -5.24 9.36
C PHE A 336 15.83 -6.60 9.52
N ASN A 337 17.00 -6.80 8.89
CA ASN A 337 17.84 -7.98 9.03
C ASN A 337 19.21 -7.60 9.57
N ASP A 338 19.98 -8.61 9.95
CA ASP A 338 21.31 -8.46 10.54
C ASP A 338 22.41 -8.45 9.46
N ILE A 339 22.19 -7.66 8.41
CA ILE A 339 23.04 -7.54 7.22
C ILE A 339 23.98 -6.35 7.39
N THR A 340 25.24 -6.54 6.96
CA THR A 340 26.27 -5.53 6.94
C THR A 340 26.75 -5.19 5.52
N ASP A 341 27.77 -4.38 5.41
CA ASP A 341 28.44 -4.01 4.15
C ASP A 341 28.94 -5.21 3.35
N GLU A 342 29.22 -6.34 4.01
CA GLU A 342 29.73 -7.56 3.38
C GLU A 342 28.73 -8.14 2.37
N CYS A 343 27.43 -8.15 2.70
CA CYS A 343 26.40 -8.58 1.78
C CYS A 343 26.42 -7.76 0.48
N LEU A 344 26.64 -6.45 0.55
CA LEU A 344 26.63 -5.57 -0.61
C LEU A 344 27.72 -5.89 -1.63
N VAL A 345 28.83 -6.49 -1.19
CA VAL A 345 29.91 -6.97 -2.09
C VAL A 345 29.35 -8.02 -3.06
N HIS A 346 28.47 -8.90 -2.58
CA HIS A 346 27.88 -9.97 -3.38
C HIS A 346 26.72 -9.51 -4.25
N LEU A 347 25.93 -8.53 -3.78
CA LEU A 347 24.82 -7.98 -4.56
C LEU A 347 25.29 -7.34 -5.89
N LYS A 348 26.43 -6.63 -5.89
CA LYS A 348 26.96 -5.97 -7.10
C LYS A 348 27.32 -6.94 -8.22
N ALA A 349 27.69 -8.17 -7.89
CA ALA A 349 28.17 -9.13 -8.86
C ALA A 349 27.05 -9.77 -9.70
N GLY A 350 25.85 -9.95 -9.10
CA GLY A 350 24.75 -10.70 -9.72
C GLY A 350 23.53 -9.87 -10.06
N LEU A 351 23.24 -8.80 -9.33
CA LEU A 351 21.94 -8.12 -9.37
C LEU A 351 21.93 -6.87 -10.27
N THR A 352 22.53 -6.95 -11.45
CA THR A 352 22.63 -5.80 -12.38
C THR A 352 21.30 -5.27 -12.91
N ASN A 353 20.20 -6.04 -12.77
CA ASN A 353 18.85 -5.65 -13.15
C ASN A 353 18.06 -5.00 -12.01
N LEU A 354 18.67 -4.82 -10.83
CA LEU A 354 17.99 -4.34 -9.65
C LEU A 354 17.52 -2.88 -9.84
N GLU A 355 16.23 -2.66 -9.64
CA GLU A 355 15.57 -1.35 -9.73
C GLU A 355 15.20 -0.81 -8.34
N SER A 356 14.99 -1.68 -7.36
CA SER A 356 14.63 -1.30 -5.99
C SER A 356 15.37 -2.15 -4.97
N LEU A 357 16.06 -1.50 -4.03
CA LEU A 357 16.75 -2.14 -2.91
C LEU A 357 16.31 -1.49 -1.60
N ASN A 358 15.86 -2.33 -0.68
CA ASN A 358 15.55 -1.91 0.68
C ASN A 358 16.54 -2.54 1.67
N LEU A 359 17.22 -1.67 2.41
CA LEU A 359 18.18 -1.97 3.49
C LEU A 359 17.80 -1.24 4.79
N ASP A 360 16.53 -0.84 4.94
CA ASP A 360 16.01 -0.18 6.15
C ASP A 360 16.40 -0.97 7.41
N SER A 361 16.94 -0.28 8.41
CA SER A 361 17.33 -0.86 9.70
C SER A 361 18.33 -2.05 9.58
N CYS A 362 19.21 -2.01 8.56
CA CYS A 362 20.36 -2.87 8.43
C CYS A 362 21.63 -2.14 8.91
N ARG A 363 22.71 -2.88 9.20
CA ARG A 363 23.99 -2.33 9.66
C ARG A 363 24.88 -1.92 8.48
N ILE A 364 24.39 -0.98 7.68
CA ILE A 364 25.10 -0.47 6.50
C ILE A 364 25.82 0.82 6.88
N GLU A 365 27.10 0.90 6.55
CA GLU A 365 27.97 2.05 6.78
C GLU A 365 28.39 2.71 5.45
N ASP A 366 29.19 3.77 5.54
CA ASP A 366 29.67 4.54 4.38
C ASP A 366 30.45 3.69 3.37
N ASP A 367 31.26 2.74 3.84
CA ASP A 367 32.13 1.91 3.00
C ASP A 367 31.35 0.89 2.17
N GLY A 368 30.22 0.39 2.67
CA GLY A 368 29.34 -0.51 1.94
C GLY A 368 28.76 0.10 0.67
N LEU A 369 28.47 1.40 0.69
CA LEU A 369 27.83 2.09 -0.44
C LEU A 369 28.66 2.09 -1.72
N VAL A 370 30.00 1.85 -1.63
CA VAL A 370 30.85 1.72 -2.83
C VAL A 370 30.36 0.60 -3.75
N ASN A 371 29.76 -0.45 -3.19
CA ASN A 371 29.28 -1.61 -3.92
C ASN A 371 28.00 -1.31 -4.70
N LEU A 372 27.21 -0.31 -4.30
CA LEU A 372 25.98 0.09 -5.00
C LEU A 372 26.24 0.80 -6.34
N LYS A 373 27.48 1.31 -6.57
CA LYS A 373 27.84 1.99 -7.83
C LYS A 373 27.58 1.14 -9.08
N ALA A 374 27.66 -0.18 -8.99
CA ALA A 374 27.44 -1.09 -10.10
C ALA A 374 25.94 -1.25 -10.46
N LEU A 375 25.03 -0.87 -9.56
CA LEU A 375 23.58 -1.05 -9.72
C LEU A 375 22.95 0.12 -10.47
N HIS A 376 23.40 0.36 -11.71
CA HIS A 376 23.00 1.53 -12.51
C HIS A 376 21.51 1.62 -12.84
N ARG A 377 20.74 0.53 -12.70
CA ARG A 377 19.29 0.51 -12.92
C ARG A 377 18.49 0.91 -11.69
N LEU A 378 19.16 1.15 -10.57
CA LEU A 378 18.49 1.44 -9.31
C LEU A 378 17.69 2.75 -9.39
N LYS A 379 16.39 2.65 -9.09
CA LYS A 379 15.41 3.73 -9.05
C LYS A 379 14.97 4.06 -7.63
N CYS A 380 14.96 3.07 -6.76
CA CYS A 380 14.53 3.21 -5.37
C CYS A 380 15.56 2.62 -4.43
N LEU A 381 16.06 3.42 -3.49
CA LEU A 381 17.01 3.01 -2.46
C LEU A 381 16.51 3.44 -1.08
N GLU A 382 16.31 2.46 -0.21
CA GLU A 382 15.90 2.64 1.17
C GLU A 382 17.09 2.35 2.09
N LEU A 383 17.54 3.38 2.80
CA LEU A 383 18.67 3.34 3.74
C LEU A 383 18.29 3.93 5.11
N SER A 384 16.99 4.01 5.42
CA SER A 384 16.58 4.57 6.71
C SER A 384 17.09 3.73 7.87
N ASP A 385 17.32 4.40 9.00
CA ASP A 385 17.80 3.77 10.25
C ASP A 385 19.05 2.88 10.04
N THR A 386 20.01 3.40 9.22
CA THR A 386 21.33 2.80 8.98
C THR A 386 22.44 3.75 9.48
N ASP A 387 23.67 3.24 9.58
CA ASP A 387 24.84 4.03 10.01
C ASP A 387 25.49 4.82 8.86
N VAL A 388 24.78 4.96 7.73
CA VAL A 388 25.23 5.73 6.57
C VAL A 388 25.41 7.20 6.93
N GLY A 389 26.58 7.73 6.61
CA GLY A 389 26.94 9.12 6.83
C GLY A 389 27.20 9.91 5.54
N SER A 390 27.74 11.11 5.73
CA SER A 390 27.99 12.04 4.63
C SER A 390 29.07 11.58 3.65
N ASN A 391 30.03 10.75 4.09
CA ASN A 391 31.09 10.26 3.21
C ASN A 391 30.59 9.19 2.23
N GLY A 392 29.64 8.35 2.67
CA GLY A 392 29.04 7.32 1.84
C GLY A 392 28.28 7.87 0.63
N LEU A 393 27.62 9.02 0.79
CA LEU A 393 26.79 9.61 -0.27
C LEU A 393 27.56 9.92 -1.57
N ARG A 394 28.88 10.09 -1.53
CA ARG A 394 29.71 10.22 -2.74
C ARG A 394 29.59 9.02 -3.67
N HIS A 395 29.27 7.84 -3.12
CA HIS A 395 29.15 6.61 -3.89
C HIS A 395 27.81 6.47 -4.60
N LEU A 396 26.80 7.25 -4.20
CA LEU A 396 25.50 7.30 -4.84
C LEU A 396 25.44 8.30 -6.02
N SER A 397 26.41 9.21 -6.15
CA SER A 397 26.42 10.29 -7.14
C SER A 397 26.34 9.85 -8.61
N GLY A 398 26.71 8.58 -8.92
CA GLY A 398 26.61 7.97 -10.26
C GLY A 398 25.31 7.23 -10.54
N LEU A 399 24.39 7.15 -9.60
CA LEU A 399 23.11 6.45 -9.76
C LEU A 399 22.07 7.38 -10.40
N PHE A 400 22.31 7.81 -11.64
CA PHE A 400 21.48 8.82 -12.33
C PHE A 400 20.03 8.42 -12.56
N ASN A 401 19.69 7.12 -12.47
CA ASN A 401 18.33 6.62 -12.58
C ASN A 401 17.56 6.65 -11.24
N LEU A 402 18.22 7.07 -10.13
CA LEU A 402 17.60 7.07 -8.82
C LEU A 402 16.47 8.11 -8.75
N GLU A 403 15.28 7.62 -8.50
CA GLU A 403 14.05 8.41 -8.39
C GLU A 403 13.61 8.61 -6.94
N LYS A 404 13.90 7.64 -6.06
CA LYS A 404 13.52 7.67 -4.65
C LYS A 404 14.71 7.30 -3.77
N LEU A 405 14.99 8.15 -2.79
CA LEU A 405 16.04 7.93 -1.81
C LEU A 405 15.50 8.25 -0.41
N ASN A 406 15.62 7.30 0.50
CA ASN A 406 15.30 7.50 1.90
C ASN A 406 16.58 7.41 2.74
N LEU A 407 16.88 8.48 3.46
CA LEU A 407 18.01 8.65 4.37
C LEU A 407 17.53 9.06 5.77
N SER A 408 16.27 8.79 6.12
CA SER A 408 15.75 9.14 7.44
C SER A 408 16.48 8.35 8.53
N PHE A 409 16.64 8.97 9.68
CA PHE A 409 17.33 8.39 10.84
C PHE A 409 18.78 7.93 10.59
N THR A 410 19.43 8.44 9.54
CA THR A 410 20.86 8.24 9.28
C THR A 410 21.70 9.35 9.93
N VAL A 411 23.04 9.21 9.87
CA VAL A 411 23.96 10.24 10.39
C VAL A 411 24.45 11.23 9.31
N VAL A 412 23.68 11.34 8.22
CA VAL A 412 23.95 12.29 7.12
C VAL A 412 23.78 13.74 7.60
N THR A 413 24.70 14.61 7.18
CA THR A 413 24.72 16.04 7.47
C THR A 413 24.66 16.86 6.18
N ASP A 414 24.60 18.20 6.29
CA ASP A 414 24.61 19.14 5.16
C ASP A 414 25.73 18.88 4.15
N ILE A 415 26.92 18.47 4.62
CA ILE A 415 28.09 18.19 3.78
C ILE A 415 27.81 17.05 2.80
N GLY A 416 27.09 16.03 3.25
CA GLY A 416 26.71 14.87 2.43
C GLY A 416 25.73 15.23 1.32
N LEU A 417 24.76 16.10 1.60
CA LEU A 417 23.70 16.44 0.64
C LEU A 417 24.24 17.08 -0.65
N LYS A 418 25.35 17.79 -0.58
CA LYS A 418 26.02 18.35 -1.77
C LYS A 418 26.39 17.26 -2.79
N LYS A 419 26.64 16.02 -2.34
CA LYS A 419 26.99 14.88 -3.20
C LYS A 419 25.80 14.36 -4.01
N LEU A 420 24.58 14.68 -3.59
CA LEU A 420 23.35 14.25 -4.25
C LEU A 420 22.90 15.22 -5.36
N SER A 421 23.51 16.40 -5.47
CA SER A 421 23.07 17.46 -6.40
C SER A 421 23.03 17.06 -7.88
N GLY A 422 23.77 16.01 -8.27
CA GLY A 422 23.80 15.45 -9.64
C GLY A 422 22.70 14.44 -9.95
N LEU A 423 21.88 14.03 -8.98
CA LEU A 423 20.84 13.01 -9.15
C LEU A 423 19.58 13.61 -9.79
N SER A 424 19.68 14.02 -11.05
CA SER A 424 18.64 14.76 -11.76
C SER A 424 17.30 14.04 -11.91
N SER A 425 17.27 12.70 -11.81
CA SER A 425 16.05 11.89 -11.86
C SER A 425 15.31 11.82 -10.51
N LEU A 426 15.89 12.38 -9.44
CA LEU A 426 15.34 12.23 -8.09
C LEU A 426 14.02 12.99 -7.96
N LYS A 427 12.98 12.25 -7.60
CA LYS A 427 11.60 12.72 -7.40
C LYS A 427 11.20 12.76 -5.94
N SER A 428 11.81 11.90 -5.12
CA SER A 428 11.43 11.72 -3.73
C SER A 428 12.66 11.57 -2.85
N LEU A 429 12.78 12.45 -1.87
CA LEU A 429 13.89 12.47 -0.92
C LEU A 429 13.35 12.60 0.51
N ASN A 430 13.71 11.65 1.36
CA ASN A 430 13.41 11.70 2.79
C ASN A 430 14.71 11.94 3.58
N LEU A 431 14.68 13.01 4.39
CA LEU A 431 15.78 13.49 5.23
C LEU A 431 15.28 13.72 6.68
N ASP A 432 14.40 12.87 7.21
CA ASP A 432 13.97 12.97 8.61
C ASP A 432 15.18 12.77 9.55
N THR A 433 15.94 13.84 9.73
CA THR A 433 17.11 13.87 10.59
C THR A 433 17.38 15.26 11.14
N ARG A 434 17.82 15.35 12.38
CA ARG A 434 18.15 16.63 13.05
C ARG A 434 19.47 17.27 12.62
N GLN A 435 20.24 16.61 11.76
CA GLN A 435 21.55 17.09 11.33
C GLN A 435 21.52 17.95 10.06
N ILE A 436 20.34 18.07 9.43
CA ILE A 436 20.14 18.89 8.24
C ILE A 436 19.67 20.28 8.64
N THR A 437 20.29 21.30 8.01
CA THR A 437 19.98 22.71 8.20
C THR A 437 19.68 23.41 6.87
N ASP A 438 19.51 24.74 6.91
CA ASP A 438 19.33 25.58 5.73
C ASP A 438 20.43 25.38 4.68
N ILE A 439 21.68 25.09 5.12
CA ILE A 439 22.84 24.87 4.23
C ILE A 439 22.65 23.60 3.41
N GLY A 440 22.15 22.52 4.04
CA GLY A 440 21.84 21.28 3.35
C GLY A 440 20.75 21.48 2.31
N LEU A 441 19.67 22.17 2.67
CA LEU A 441 18.58 22.47 1.74
C LEU A 441 19.06 23.33 0.54
N ALA A 442 19.93 24.29 0.77
CA ALA A 442 20.56 25.08 -0.30
C ALA A 442 21.31 24.20 -1.31
N SER A 443 21.97 23.13 -0.83
CA SER A 443 22.73 22.21 -1.67
C SER A 443 21.86 21.37 -2.61
N LEU A 444 20.56 21.23 -2.31
CA LEU A 444 19.60 20.42 -3.09
C LEU A 444 18.89 21.22 -4.20
N THR A 445 19.09 22.53 -4.32
CA THR A 445 18.35 23.41 -5.25
C THR A 445 18.45 23.00 -6.72
N GLY A 446 19.47 22.22 -7.10
CA GLY A 446 19.61 21.63 -8.43
C GLY A 446 18.64 20.47 -8.73
N LEU A 447 18.01 19.88 -7.71
CA LEU A 447 17.08 18.75 -7.86
C LEU A 447 15.67 19.23 -8.20
N VAL A 448 15.53 19.96 -9.30
CA VAL A 448 14.29 20.61 -9.72
C VAL A 448 13.15 19.63 -10.06
N GLY A 449 13.47 18.34 -10.23
CA GLY A 449 12.52 17.26 -10.46
C GLY A 449 11.80 16.75 -9.21
N LEU A 450 12.18 17.24 -8.01
CA LEU A 450 11.59 16.76 -6.76
C LEU A 450 10.09 17.05 -6.71
N THR A 451 9.34 15.99 -6.40
CA THR A 451 7.89 15.99 -6.16
C THR A 451 7.55 15.74 -4.69
N HIS A 452 8.43 15.05 -3.95
CA HIS A 452 8.25 14.74 -2.52
C HIS A 452 9.54 15.06 -1.77
N LEU A 453 9.43 15.89 -0.75
CA LEU A 453 10.54 16.25 0.13
C LEU A 453 10.09 16.18 1.59
N ASP A 454 10.71 15.29 2.34
CA ASP A 454 10.48 15.14 3.78
C ASP A 454 11.71 15.66 4.53
N LEU A 455 11.49 16.70 5.33
CA LEU A 455 12.45 17.35 6.20
C LEU A 455 11.95 17.32 7.66
N PHE A 456 11.21 16.26 8.03
CA PHE A 456 10.73 16.14 9.40
C PHE A 456 11.91 16.12 10.37
N GLY A 457 11.84 16.93 11.43
CA GLY A 457 12.92 17.05 12.43
C GLY A 457 14.15 17.82 11.99
N ALA A 458 14.32 18.17 10.70
CA ALA A 458 15.41 19.01 10.22
C ALA A 458 15.33 20.43 10.82
N ARG A 459 16.49 21.09 10.97
CA ARG A 459 16.58 22.45 11.55
C ARG A 459 16.46 23.50 10.45
N ILE A 460 15.32 23.49 9.75
CA ILE A 460 15.04 24.48 8.70
C ILE A 460 14.41 25.70 9.35
N THR A 461 14.99 26.90 9.04
CA THR A 461 14.49 28.19 9.49
C THR A 461 13.75 28.92 8.35
N ASP A 462 13.18 30.09 8.68
CA ASP A 462 12.55 30.95 7.67
C ASP A 462 13.51 31.30 6.52
N SER A 463 14.80 31.44 6.80
CA SER A 463 15.82 31.71 5.77
C SER A 463 15.99 30.56 4.81
N GLY A 464 15.98 29.32 5.32
CA GLY A 464 16.09 28.10 4.51
C GLY A 464 14.93 27.92 3.56
N THR A 465 13.71 28.30 3.97
CA THR A 465 12.52 28.13 3.11
C THR A 465 12.60 28.92 1.80
N ASN A 466 13.50 29.93 1.67
CA ASN A 466 13.74 30.60 0.38
C ASN A 466 14.19 29.63 -0.72
N TYR A 467 14.95 28.59 -0.36
CA TYR A 467 15.44 27.59 -1.32
C TYR A 467 14.33 26.72 -1.89
N LEU A 468 13.20 26.57 -1.17
CA LEU A 468 12.04 25.77 -1.61
C LEU A 468 11.44 26.29 -2.91
N ARG A 469 11.60 27.58 -3.22
CA ARG A 469 11.10 28.21 -4.47
C ARG A 469 11.66 27.55 -5.74
N ASN A 470 12.77 26.80 -5.63
CA ASN A 470 13.37 26.07 -6.75
C ASN A 470 12.60 24.79 -7.09
N PHE A 471 11.80 24.25 -6.17
CA PHE A 471 11.12 22.95 -6.34
C PHE A 471 9.68 23.14 -6.84
N LYS A 472 9.52 23.65 -8.05
CA LYS A 472 8.19 23.98 -8.64
C LYS A 472 7.26 22.78 -8.82
N ASN A 473 7.82 21.57 -8.92
CA ASN A 473 7.07 20.32 -9.11
C ASN A 473 6.66 19.65 -7.78
N LEU A 474 6.94 20.30 -6.63
CA LEU A 474 6.74 19.70 -5.32
C LEU A 474 5.24 19.49 -5.05
N GLN A 475 4.86 18.24 -4.80
CA GLN A 475 3.49 17.79 -4.50
C GLN A 475 3.31 17.47 -3.01
N SER A 476 4.38 17.03 -2.35
CA SER A 476 4.39 16.73 -0.92
C SER A 476 5.59 17.39 -0.25
N LEU A 477 5.33 18.14 0.82
CA LEU A 477 6.34 18.80 1.63
C LEU A 477 6.06 18.60 3.11
N GLU A 478 7.08 18.12 3.83
CA GLU A 478 7.04 18.02 5.29
C GLU A 478 8.21 18.85 5.87
N ILE A 479 7.89 19.84 6.70
CA ILE A 479 8.87 20.63 7.47
C ILE A 479 8.32 20.80 8.90
N CYS A 480 8.64 19.84 9.75
CA CYS A 480 8.10 19.77 11.10
C CYS A 480 9.18 20.01 12.14
N GLY A 481 8.85 20.75 13.21
CA GLY A 481 9.77 20.96 14.33
C GLY A 481 10.96 21.90 14.04
N GLY A 482 10.97 22.60 12.88
CA GLY A 482 12.07 23.45 12.44
C GLY A 482 12.08 24.87 13.05
N GLY A 483 11.04 25.26 13.77
CA GLY A 483 10.94 26.62 14.34
C GLY A 483 10.52 27.69 13.33
N LEU A 484 9.81 27.30 12.24
CA LEU A 484 9.27 28.22 11.25
C LEU A 484 8.30 29.23 11.87
N THR A 485 8.28 30.43 11.31
CA THR A 485 7.27 31.45 11.53
C THR A 485 6.45 31.70 10.25
N ASP A 486 5.50 32.61 10.31
CA ASP A 486 4.73 33.03 9.13
C ASP A 486 5.64 33.58 8.00
N ALA A 487 6.83 34.10 8.32
CA ALA A 487 7.79 34.55 7.33
C ALA A 487 8.34 33.41 6.47
N GLY A 488 8.57 32.21 7.06
CA GLY A 488 8.97 31.02 6.33
C GLY A 488 7.86 30.51 5.42
N VAL A 489 6.60 30.49 5.89
CA VAL A 489 5.45 30.06 5.10
C VAL A 489 5.23 30.93 3.85
N LYS A 490 5.59 32.22 3.92
CA LYS A 490 5.54 33.13 2.76
C LYS A 490 6.32 32.62 1.55
N ASN A 491 7.38 31.83 1.76
CA ASN A 491 8.19 31.25 0.68
C ASN A 491 7.57 30.00 0.06
N ILE A 492 6.62 29.37 0.76
CA ILE A 492 5.92 28.15 0.33
C ILE A 492 4.69 28.48 -0.51
N LYS A 493 4.09 29.67 -0.34
CA LYS A 493 2.80 30.08 -0.95
C LYS A 493 2.72 29.93 -2.47
N ASP A 494 3.88 29.97 -3.16
CA ASP A 494 3.95 29.93 -4.63
C ASP A 494 4.18 28.49 -5.18
N LEU A 495 4.20 27.47 -4.32
CA LEU A 495 4.34 26.07 -4.70
C LEU A 495 2.98 25.49 -5.10
N SER A 496 2.44 25.93 -6.22
CA SER A 496 1.06 25.62 -6.68
C SER A 496 0.79 24.15 -6.94
N SER A 497 1.83 23.32 -7.11
CA SER A 497 1.71 21.87 -7.30
C SER A 497 1.46 21.09 -6.00
N LEU A 498 1.53 21.75 -4.81
CA LEU A 498 1.40 21.07 -3.52
C LEU A 498 0.00 20.47 -3.34
N MET A 499 -0.02 19.20 -2.98
CA MET A 499 -1.19 18.42 -2.61
C MET A 499 -1.16 18.01 -1.12
N VAL A 500 0.03 17.81 -0.56
CA VAL A 500 0.25 17.43 0.84
C VAL A 500 1.22 18.42 1.47
N LEU A 501 0.81 19.06 2.56
CA LEU A 501 1.64 19.99 3.31
C LEU A 501 1.56 19.66 4.81
N ASN A 502 2.71 19.34 5.40
CA ASN A 502 2.85 19.13 6.83
C ASN A 502 3.82 20.17 7.42
N LEU A 503 3.28 21.07 8.23
CA LEU A 503 3.99 22.11 8.96
C LEU A 503 3.81 21.95 10.48
N SER A 504 3.46 20.76 10.96
CA SER A 504 3.20 20.51 12.37
C SER A 504 4.44 20.77 13.24
N GLN A 505 4.23 20.99 14.53
CA GLN A 505 5.28 21.26 15.52
C GLN A 505 6.07 22.57 15.28
N ASN A 506 5.58 23.48 14.45
CA ASN A 506 6.12 24.82 14.29
C ASN A 506 5.28 25.80 15.14
N GLY A 507 5.61 25.88 16.44
CA GLY A 507 4.81 26.59 17.45
C GLY A 507 4.67 28.11 17.26
N ASN A 508 5.35 28.70 16.27
CA ASN A 508 5.25 30.13 15.97
C ASN A 508 4.37 30.45 14.75
N LEU A 509 3.76 29.45 14.12
CA LEU A 509 2.80 29.68 13.04
C LEU A 509 1.48 30.22 13.60
N THR A 510 0.91 31.22 12.94
CA THR A 510 -0.34 31.88 13.32
C THR A 510 -1.38 31.80 12.19
N ASP A 511 -2.55 32.39 12.41
CA ASP A 511 -3.61 32.50 11.38
C ASP A 511 -3.10 33.14 10.08
N LYS A 512 -2.01 33.92 10.12
CA LYS A 512 -1.35 34.50 8.95
C LYS A 512 -0.77 33.41 8.04
N SER A 513 -0.29 32.29 8.59
CA SER A 513 0.14 31.14 7.80
C SER A 513 -1.01 30.56 6.97
N LEU A 514 -2.21 30.44 7.55
CA LEU A 514 -3.41 29.97 6.79
C LEU A 514 -3.78 30.94 5.67
N GLU A 515 -3.67 32.25 5.91
CA GLU A 515 -3.89 33.25 4.86
C GLU A 515 -2.87 33.09 3.72
N LEU A 516 -1.58 32.88 4.03
CA LEU A 516 -0.51 32.72 3.04
C LEU A 516 -0.70 31.47 2.16
N ILE A 517 -1.14 30.35 2.73
CA ILE A 517 -1.35 29.11 1.98
C ILE A 517 -2.73 29.01 1.30
N SER A 518 -3.63 29.96 1.52
CA SER A 518 -4.98 29.97 0.96
C SER A 518 -5.03 29.89 -0.57
N GLY A 519 -3.93 30.28 -1.24
CA GLY A 519 -3.76 30.19 -2.70
C GLY A 519 -3.35 28.79 -3.20
N LEU A 520 -2.99 27.86 -2.33
CA LEU A 520 -2.60 26.48 -2.69
C LEU A 520 -3.83 25.60 -2.90
N THR A 521 -4.64 25.94 -3.89
CA THR A 521 -5.95 25.31 -4.15
C THR A 521 -5.88 23.83 -4.50
N GLY A 522 -4.69 23.30 -4.84
CA GLY A 522 -4.41 21.89 -5.08
C GLY A 522 -4.32 21.04 -3.80
N LEU A 523 -4.27 21.66 -2.60
CA LEU A 523 -4.07 20.92 -1.35
C LEU A 523 -5.23 19.93 -1.08
N VAL A 524 -4.83 18.69 -0.80
CA VAL A 524 -5.69 17.56 -0.41
C VAL A 524 -5.52 17.25 1.08
N SER A 525 -4.30 17.41 1.62
CA SER A 525 -3.97 17.16 3.03
C SER A 525 -3.15 18.32 3.60
N LEU A 526 -3.58 18.84 4.74
CA LEU A 526 -2.89 19.87 5.51
C LEU A 526 -2.79 19.45 6.97
N ASN A 527 -1.56 19.42 7.49
CA ASN A 527 -1.29 19.27 8.92
C ASN A 527 -0.53 20.51 9.41
N ILE A 528 -1.10 21.23 10.37
CA ILE A 528 -0.49 22.40 11.01
C ILE A 528 -0.65 22.34 12.54
N SER A 529 -0.66 21.13 13.07
CA SER A 529 -0.79 20.84 14.51
C SER A 529 0.32 21.45 15.33
N ASN A 530 0.09 21.65 16.62
CA ASN A 530 1.05 22.24 17.56
C ASN A 530 1.51 23.65 17.10
N SER A 531 0.55 24.51 16.72
CA SER A 531 0.75 25.88 16.30
C SER A 531 -0.19 26.86 17.02
N ARG A 532 -0.05 28.15 16.76
CA ARG A 532 -0.91 29.20 17.35
C ARG A 532 -2.12 29.53 16.49
N ILE A 533 -2.56 28.58 15.65
CA ILE A 533 -3.77 28.75 14.84
C ILE A 533 -4.98 28.83 15.75
N THR A 534 -5.92 29.72 15.38
CA THR A 534 -7.19 29.92 16.08
C THR A 534 -8.39 29.67 15.16
N SER A 535 -9.57 29.59 15.75
CA SER A 535 -10.83 29.48 14.98
C SER A 535 -11.02 30.61 13.98
N ALA A 536 -10.48 31.82 14.25
CA ALA A 536 -10.56 32.95 13.32
C ALA A 536 -9.78 32.71 12.02
N GLY A 537 -8.70 31.93 12.08
CA GLY A 537 -7.88 31.57 10.91
C GLY A 537 -8.59 30.65 9.92
N LEU A 538 -9.55 29.82 10.36
CA LEU A 538 -10.23 28.81 9.51
C LEU A 538 -10.90 29.43 8.28
N ARG A 539 -11.31 30.70 8.34
CA ARG A 539 -11.90 31.43 7.19
C ARG A 539 -10.99 31.43 5.95
N HIS A 540 -9.66 31.35 6.13
CA HIS A 540 -8.71 31.36 5.03
C HIS A 540 -8.62 30.00 4.30
N LEU A 541 -9.15 28.90 4.90
CA LEU A 541 -9.20 27.59 4.27
C LEU A 541 -10.34 27.42 3.27
N LYS A 542 -11.29 28.36 3.20
CA LYS A 542 -12.49 28.28 2.33
C LYS A 542 -12.18 28.10 0.84
N THR A 543 -11.01 28.57 0.39
CA THR A 543 -10.54 28.44 -0.99
C THR A 543 -10.00 27.07 -1.35
N LEU A 544 -9.65 26.25 -0.34
CA LEU A 544 -9.01 24.95 -0.51
C LEU A 544 -10.06 23.84 -0.76
N LYS A 545 -10.81 23.95 -1.85
CA LYS A 545 -11.97 23.07 -2.15
C LYS A 545 -11.62 21.59 -2.34
N ASN A 546 -10.36 21.26 -2.57
CA ASN A 546 -9.86 19.89 -2.70
C ASN A 546 -9.43 19.27 -1.38
N LEU A 547 -9.47 20.01 -0.26
CA LEU A 547 -9.00 19.54 1.04
C LEU A 547 -9.89 18.42 1.56
N LYS A 548 -9.29 17.24 1.78
CA LYS A 548 -9.91 16.04 2.33
C LYS A 548 -9.47 15.74 3.76
N GLN A 549 -8.26 16.15 4.11
CA GLN A 549 -7.68 15.90 5.43
C GLN A 549 -7.15 17.20 6.02
N LEU A 550 -7.56 17.50 7.23
CA LEU A 550 -7.11 18.65 8.00
C LEU A 550 -6.77 18.20 9.42
N THR A 551 -5.54 18.46 9.86
CA THR A 551 -5.09 18.11 11.22
C THR A 551 -4.66 19.38 11.95
N LEU A 552 -5.30 19.65 13.09
CA LEU A 552 -5.13 20.83 13.93
C LEU A 552 -4.97 20.46 15.42
N GLU A 553 -4.32 19.35 15.71
CA GLU A 553 -4.06 18.90 17.09
C GLU A 553 -3.29 19.99 17.87
N ALA A 554 -3.66 20.18 19.12
CA ALA A 554 -3.04 21.19 19.99
C ALA A 554 -3.03 22.63 19.43
N CYS A 555 -4.03 22.98 18.60
CA CYS A 555 -4.31 24.35 18.16
C CYS A 555 -5.46 24.95 18.97
N ARG A 556 -5.65 26.26 18.89
CA ARG A 556 -6.75 26.98 19.58
C ARG A 556 -8.02 27.00 18.75
N VAL A 557 -8.44 25.81 18.27
CA VAL A 557 -9.59 25.63 17.36
C VAL A 557 -10.56 24.66 17.99
N SER A 558 -11.86 24.98 17.95
CA SER A 558 -12.90 24.10 18.47
C SER A 558 -13.39 23.10 17.41
N ALA A 559 -13.81 21.90 17.84
CA ALA A 559 -14.42 20.92 16.95
C ALA A 559 -15.69 21.45 16.25
N SER A 560 -16.44 22.34 16.92
CA SER A 560 -17.65 22.97 16.34
C SER A 560 -17.31 23.90 15.16
N ASP A 561 -16.20 24.64 15.24
CA ASP A 561 -15.77 25.53 14.16
C ASP A 561 -15.30 24.74 12.93
N ILE A 562 -14.65 23.58 13.14
CA ILE A 562 -14.26 22.69 12.06
C ILE A 562 -15.48 22.06 11.39
N LYS A 563 -16.47 21.58 12.18
CA LYS A 563 -17.74 21.06 11.65
C LYS A 563 -18.49 22.12 10.83
N LYS A 564 -18.48 23.37 11.29
CA LYS A 564 -19.07 24.49 10.55
C LYS A 564 -18.33 24.70 9.22
N LEU A 565 -17.02 24.73 9.22
CA LEU A 565 -16.20 24.83 8.00
C LEU A 565 -16.52 23.69 7.02
N GLN A 566 -16.64 22.46 7.50
CA GLN A 566 -16.99 21.29 6.70
C GLN A 566 -18.37 21.45 6.05
N SER A 567 -19.39 21.81 6.83
CA SER A 567 -20.77 21.92 6.33
C SER A 567 -20.99 23.06 5.37
N THR A 568 -20.27 24.19 5.53
CA THR A 568 -20.49 25.42 4.74
C THR A 568 -19.52 25.58 3.58
N ASP A 569 -18.24 25.26 3.76
CA ASP A 569 -17.18 25.68 2.84
C ASP A 569 -16.37 24.53 2.24
N LEU A 570 -16.18 23.41 2.98
CA LEU A 570 -15.33 22.28 2.58
C LEU A 570 -16.08 20.93 2.63
N PRO A 571 -17.05 20.69 1.73
CA PRO A 571 -17.89 19.49 1.77
C PRO A 571 -17.09 18.18 1.52
N ASN A 572 -15.90 18.26 0.95
CA ASN A 572 -15.02 17.11 0.69
C ASN A 572 -14.12 16.74 1.89
N LEU A 573 -14.23 17.46 3.00
CA LEU A 573 -13.42 17.18 4.19
C LEU A 573 -13.92 15.91 4.88
N VAL A 574 -13.20 14.81 4.72
CA VAL A 574 -13.57 13.47 5.20
C VAL A 574 -12.97 13.16 6.57
N SER A 575 -11.75 13.66 6.84
CA SER A 575 -11.02 13.38 8.06
C SER A 575 -10.47 14.67 8.66
N PHE A 576 -10.68 14.84 9.96
CA PHE A 576 -10.07 15.91 10.74
C PHE A 576 -9.83 15.42 12.17
N ARG A 577 -8.80 15.95 12.81
CA ARG A 577 -8.51 15.71 14.23
C ARG A 577 -8.37 17.07 14.90
N PRO A 578 -9.33 17.48 15.73
CA PRO A 578 -9.36 18.82 16.32
C PRO A 578 -8.47 18.98 17.57
N GLU A 579 -8.07 17.87 18.24
CA GLU A 579 -7.31 17.94 19.51
C GLU A 579 -5.81 17.95 19.35
#